data_33415e91ddffbd628a914a8c46b9332f
#
_entry.id   33415e91ddffbd628a914a8c46b9332f
#
_cell.length_a   1.000
_cell.length_b   1.000
_cell.length_c   1.000
_cell.angle_alpha   90.00
_cell.angle_beta   90.00
_cell.angle_gamma   90.00
#
_symmetry.space_group_name_H-M   'P 1'
#
loop_
_entity.id
_entity.type
_entity.pdbx_description
1 polymer ?
#
loop_
_entity_poly.entity_id
_entity_poly.type
_entity_poly.pdbx_seq_one_letter_code
_entity_poly.pdbx_strand_id
1 'polypeptide(L)'
;MTKDGLLKQGIENEIEYAKSIASQYGLQDFIIPLHLDASPYNLAIGLPNINHIPFNNNWADGLKQLIRKLEKDSIPKNFDSQESSFSEWYENEYVSNCSIIPKKELFYTSWWQIENAPKVFYMYQFTNAAQAKAIRNLNKDIPISLLSNIISTFDNKLNFVVPRENDQVEVLPENSYTFSLNDILFGFESISFPLHRDVENHFKRLLYCVVSNLFRKKGLFKYEMSNKRLAYYLPKYEGLKKIEFTYPYTRKKKSKSILGKYEAIGSWHYAVSLQPIIFPFVGFSIKSHILFTSDGFNIINDAKKQHSFRRKKGKRFFNEEWRDLQLAFIQQLKDIDGKIKIKISISEEFLEMKQWPETFWSEVGYNDPKSQMDINKVEDYYEELIEESDD
;
A
#
# COMPACT_ATOMS: atom_id res chain seq x y z
N MET A 1 5.85 14.47 15.71
CA MET A 1 6.77 14.23 16.82
C MET A 1 6.88 12.74 17.01
N THR A 2 8.10 12.24 17.12
CA THR A 2 8.44 10.83 17.34
C THR A 2 9.24 10.72 18.63
N LYS A 3 9.36 9.49 19.17
CA LYS A 3 10.17 9.23 20.38
C LYS A 3 11.60 9.75 20.21
N ASP A 4 12.24 9.42 19.09
CA ASP A 4 13.63 9.80 18.82
C ASP A 4 13.77 11.32 18.62
N GLY A 5 12.75 11.96 18.06
CA GLY A 5 12.68 13.40 17.94
C GLY A 5 12.61 14.10 19.30
N LEU A 6 11.71 13.61 20.18
CA LEU A 6 11.49 14.20 21.51
C LEU A 6 12.69 14.10 22.46
N LEU A 7 13.60 13.16 22.22
CA LEU A 7 14.81 12.98 23.03
C LEU A 7 15.98 13.88 22.57
N LYS A 8 15.83 14.62 21.46
CA LYS A 8 16.88 15.54 21.00
C LYS A 8 16.85 16.85 21.76
N GLN A 9 17.98 17.23 22.32
CA GLN A 9 18.17 18.44 23.14
C GLN A 9 17.73 19.73 22.44
N GLY A 10 17.77 19.80 21.10
CA GLY A 10 17.28 20.94 20.31
C GLY A 10 15.77 21.15 20.35
N ILE A 11 14.98 20.11 20.50
CA ILE A 11 13.51 20.20 20.49
C ILE A 11 12.97 20.95 21.69
N GLU A 12 13.56 20.80 22.87
CA GLU A 12 13.15 21.57 24.06
C GLU A 12 13.36 23.07 23.84
N ASN A 13 14.50 23.45 23.26
CA ASN A 13 14.82 24.83 22.93
C ASN A 13 13.85 25.41 21.88
N GLU A 14 13.48 24.63 20.88
CA GLU A 14 12.50 25.02 19.85
C GLU A 14 11.12 25.25 20.46
N ILE A 15 10.67 24.37 21.35
CA ILE A 15 9.38 24.49 22.05
C ILE A 15 9.38 25.75 22.93
N GLU A 16 10.44 26.00 23.70
CA GLU A 16 10.56 27.18 24.56
C GLU A 16 10.61 28.46 23.73
N TYR A 17 11.33 28.47 22.61
CA TYR A 17 11.37 29.61 21.71
C TYR A 17 9.99 29.89 21.10
N ALA A 18 9.27 28.84 20.62
CA ALA A 18 7.93 28.96 20.09
C ALA A 18 6.94 29.49 21.15
N LYS A 19 7.04 29.06 22.41
CA LYS A 19 6.25 29.62 23.53
C LYS A 19 6.56 31.08 23.80
N SER A 20 7.82 31.48 23.73
CA SER A 20 8.25 32.85 23.85
C SER A 20 7.61 33.75 22.77
N ILE A 21 7.64 33.29 21.52
CA ILE A 21 6.99 33.98 20.38
C ILE A 21 5.47 34.07 20.62
N ALA A 22 4.83 32.99 21.01
CA ALA A 22 3.39 32.95 21.27
C ALA A 22 3.01 33.97 22.37
N SER A 23 3.80 34.04 23.44
CA SER A 23 3.61 35.01 24.54
C SER A 23 3.83 36.46 24.09
N GLN A 24 4.90 36.72 23.33
CA GLN A 24 5.25 38.05 22.84
C GLN A 24 4.16 38.65 21.95
N TYR A 25 3.53 37.82 21.11
CA TYR A 25 2.52 38.25 20.14
C TYR A 25 1.08 37.96 20.57
N GLY A 26 0.87 37.42 21.78
CA GLY A 26 -0.46 37.07 22.29
C GLY A 26 -1.17 35.97 21.49
N LEU A 27 -0.41 35.06 20.88
CA LEU A 27 -0.94 34.01 20.04
C LEU A 27 -1.46 32.84 20.89
N GLN A 28 -2.69 32.40 20.66
CA GLN A 28 -3.28 31.25 21.28
C GLN A 28 -3.12 30.01 20.34
N ASP A 29 -2.90 28.84 20.93
CA ASP A 29 -2.77 27.59 20.18
C ASP A 29 -1.70 27.61 19.06
N PHE A 30 -0.66 28.42 19.23
CA PHE A 30 0.38 28.66 18.23
C PHE A 30 1.18 27.38 17.91
N ILE A 31 1.35 26.49 18.87
CA ILE A 31 2.05 25.21 18.69
C ILE A 31 1.02 24.12 18.46
N ILE A 32 1.09 23.43 17.32
CA ILE A 32 0.24 22.30 16.98
C ILE A 32 1.10 21.03 16.89
N PRO A 33 1.25 20.27 17.98
CA PRO A 33 2.06 19.05 17.94
C PRO A 33 1.39 17.95 17.13
N LEU A 34 2.12 17.39 16.17
CA LEU A 34 1.67 16.23 15.38
C LEU A 34 2.29 14.96 15.97
N HIS A 35 1.48 14.05 16.49
CA HIS A 35 1.93 12.82 17.12
C HIS A 35 2.06 11.70 16.07
N LEU A 36 3.28 11.33 15.71
CA LEU A 36 3.56 10.49 14.53
C LEU A 36 3.76 9.00 14.87
N ASP A 37 4.04 8.65 16.13
CA ASP A 37 4.26 7.27 16.57
C ASP A 37 3.47 6.96 17.86
N ALA A 38 3.65 5.78 18.42
CA ALA A 38 2.95 5.33 19.65
C ALA A 38 3.68 5.73 20.94
N SER A 39 4.63 6.67 20.88
CA SER A 39 5.38 7.10 22.06
C SER A 39 4.50 7.86 23.06
N PRO A 40 4.79 7.76 24.37
CA PRO A 40 4.07 8.54 25.35
C PRO A 40 4.24 10.06 25.14
N TYR A 41 3.14 10.78 25.18
CA TYR A 41 3.11 12.22 24.91
C TYR A 41 3.77 13.07 26.02
N ASN A 42 4.00 12.48 27.17
CA ASN A 42 4.60 13.14 28.34
C ASN A 42 6.14 13.11 28.36
N LEU A 43 6.78 12.69 27.27
CA LEU A 43 8.24 12.61 27.20
C LEU A 43 8.94 13.98 27.12
N ALA A 44 8.25 15.03 26.67
CA ALA A 44 8.80 16.37 26.60
C ALA A 44 8.08 17.34 27.53
N ILE A 45 8.84 18.16 28.26
CA ILE A 45 8.32 19.15 29.20
C ILE A 45 7.42 20.15 28.48
N GLY A 46 6.22 20.36 29.02
CA GLY A 46 5.26 21.34 28.52
C GLY A 46 4.38 20.88 27.34
N LEU A 47 4.62 19.73 26.73
CA LEU A 47 3.74 19.14 25.71
C LEU A 47 2.43 18.57 26.26
N PRO A 48 2.37 17.96 27.47
CA PRO A 48 1.12 17.42 28.00
C PRO A 48 -0.01 18.44 28.12
N ASN A 49 0.32 19.73 28.21
CA ASN A 49 -0.65 20.82 28.34
C ASN A 49 -1.09 21.41 26.98
N ILE A 50 -0.59 20.87 25.86
CA ILE A 50 -0.92 21.34 24.53
C ILE A 50 -1.69 20.23 23.80
N ASN A 51 -2.84 20.59 23.22
CA ASN A 51 -3.62 19.67 22.41
C ASN A 51 -2.83 19.22 21.19
N HIS A 52 -2.71 17.93 20.98
CA HIS A 52 -1.99 17.34 19.86
C HIS A 52 -2.95 16.71 18.84
N ILE A 53 -2.48 16.58 17.61
CA ILE A 53 -3.20 15.86 16.54
C ILE A 53 -2.54 14.50 16.35
N PRO A 54 -3.28 13.38 16.54
CA PRO A 54 -2.74 12.04 16.37
C PRO A 54 -2.62 11.70 14.87
N PHE A 55 -1.40 11.45 14.40
CA PHE A 55 -1.09 10.92 13.08
C PHE A 55 -0.68 9.43 13.14
N ASN A 56 -0.34 8.92 14.33
CA ASN A 56 0.15 7.58 14.56
C ASN A 56 -0.84 6.46 14.16
N ASN A 57 -2.13 6.73 14.27
CA ASN A 57 -3.18 5.75 13.92
C ASN A 57 -3.53 5.78 12.43
N ASN A 58 -3.70 6.97 11.88
CA ASN A 58 -4.08 7.19 10.48
C ASN A 58 -3.66 8.59 10.04
N TRP A 59 -2.75 8.65 9.07
CA TRP A 59 -2.24 9.92 8.54
C TRP A 59 -3.31 10.77 7.86
N ALA A 60 -4.29 10.14 7.20
CA ALA A 60 -5.37 10.87 6.52
C ALA A 60 -6.31 11.56 7.52
N ASP A 61 -6.62 10.87 8.63
CA ASP A 61 -7.43 11.45 9.70
C ASP A 61 -6.67 12.56 10.43
N GLY A 62 -5.38 12.35 10.68
CA GLY A 62 -4.50 13.38 11.24
C GLY A 62 -4.43 14.62 10.37
N LEU A 63 -4.24 14.45 9.05
CA LEU A 63 -4.23 15.56 8.10
C LEU A 63 -5.57 16.31 8.06
N LYS A 64 -6.68 15.58 8.07
CA LYS A 64 -8.03 16.19 8.10
C LYS A 64 -8.25 17.02 9.37
N GLN A 65 -7.79 16.53 10.52
CA GLN A 65 -7.86 17.28 11.78
C GLN A 65 -6.97 18.52 11.74
N LEU A 66 -5.75 18.41 11.19
CA LEU A 66 -4.83 19.54 11.02
C LEU A 66 -5.45 20.62 10.13
N ILE A 67 -5.97 20.26 8.96
CA ILE A 67 -6.62 21.21 8.05
C ILE A 67 -7.79 21.93 8.73
N ARG A 68 -8.65 21.20 9.45
CA ARG A 68 -9.76 21.78 10.22
C ARG A 68 -9.29 22.76 11.30
N LYS A 69 -8.19 22.42 11.99
CA LYS A 69 -7.59 23.30 13.01
C LYS A 69 -7.08 24.59 12.36
N LEU A 70 -6.33 24.50 11.26
CA LEU A 70 -5.82 25.65 10.53
C LEU A 70 -6.96 26.53 9.98
N GLU A 71 -8.05 25.93 9.49
CA GLU A 71 -9.25 26.65 9.04
C GLU A 71 -9.96 27.36 10.20
N LYS A 72 -10.11 26.67 11.34
CA LYS A 72 -10.71 27.24 12.56
C LYS A 72 -9.90 28.43 13.08
N ASP A 73 -8.58 28.33 13.01
CA ASP A 73 -7.66 29.39 13.46
C ASP A 73 -7.51 30.49 12.40
N SER A 74 -8.26 30.42 11.31
CA SER A 74 -8.24 31.41 10.21
C SER A 74 -6.85 31.64 9.63
N ILE A 75 -6.02 30.62 9.57
CA ILE A 75 -4.69 30.71 8.98
C ILE A 75 -4.83 31.08 7.49
N PRO A 76 -4.21 32.18 7.02
CA PRO A 76 -4.34 32.61 5.65
C PRO A 76 -3.89 31.52 4.66
N LYS A 77 -4.71 31.26 3.65
CA LYS A 77 -4.34 30.40 2.52
C LYS A 77 -3.73 31.32 1.44
N ASN A 78 -2.49 31.08 1.09
CA ASN A 78 -1.85 31.81 0.00
C ASN A 78 -2.19 31.13 -1.34
N PHE A 79 -3.26 31.60 -1.97
CA PHE A 79 -3.70 31.09 -3.29
C PHE A 79 -3.02 31.78 -4.47
N ASP A 80 -2.36 32.94 -4.23
CA ASP A 80 -1.87 33.81 -5.30
C ASP A 80 -0.35 33.77 -5.49
N SER A 81 0.40 33.05 -4.66
CA SER A 81 1.84 32.94 -4.88
C SER A 81 2.14 31.84 -5.91
N GLN A 82 2.67 32.22 -7.05
CA GLN A 82 3.23 31.29 -8.05
C GLN A 82 4.39 30.44 -7.51
N GLU A 83 4.94 30.84 -6.36
CA GLU A 83 5.96 30.11 -5.61
C GLU A 83 5.52 30.02 -4.15
N SER A 84 5.10 28.84 -3.72
CA SER A 84 4.78 28.64 -2.32
C SER A 84 6.07 28.67 -1.49
N SER A 85 6.02 29.26 -0.29
CA SER A 85 7.14 29.22 0.66
C SER A 85 7.60 27.79 1.00
N PHE A 86 6.71 26.81 0.80
CA PHE A 86 7.04 25.39 0.88
C PHE A 86 7.91 24.93 -0.29
N SER A 87 7.65 25.39 -1.51
CA SER A 87 8.51 25.10 -2.68
C SER A 87 9.89 25.71 -2.46
N GLU A 88 9.96 26.94 -1.97
CA GLU A 88 11.21 27.64 -1.69
C GLU A 88 12.02 26.97 -0.57
N TRP A 89 11.33 26.55 0.53
CA TRP A 89 11.97 25.78 1.61
C TRP A 89 12.44 24.41 1.09
N TYR A 90 11.62 23.70 0.33
CA TYR A 90 11.97 22.41 -0.24
C TYR A 90 13.12 22.53 -1.24
N GLU A 91 13.14 23.58 -2.05
CA GLU A 91 14.26 23.90 -2.93
C GLU A 91 15.54 24.14 -2.15
N ASN A 92 15.51 24.91 -1.08
CA ASN A 92 16.69 25.23 -0.28
C ASN A 92 17.24 24.04 0.50
N GLU A 93 16.39 23.17 1.05
CA GLU A 93 16.81 22.03 1.89
C GLU A 93 17.14 20.78 1.07
N TYR A 94 16.41 20.53 -0.02
CA TYR A 94 16.50 19.27 -0.74
C TYR A 94 16.98 19.41 -2.19
N VAL A 95 16.95 20.60 -2.78
CA VAL A 95 17.23 20.81 -4.21
C VAL A 95 18.65 21.25 -4.48
N SER A 96 19.39 21.80 -3.51
CA SER A 96 20.81 22.14 -3.71
C SER A 96 21.68 20.94 -4.19
N ASN A 97 21.19 19.72 -3.96
CA ASN A 97 21.76 18.46 -4.47
C ASN A 97 20.77 17.63 -5.31
N CYS A 98 19.60 18.15 -5.65
CA CYS A 98 18.55 17.34 -6.24
C CYS A 98 18.36 17.59 -7.73
N SER A 99 17.97 16.53 -8.34
CA SER A 99 17.69 16.30 -9.72
C SER A 99 16.30 16.80 -10.13
N ILE A 100 15.75 17.82 -9.48
CA ILE A 100 14.48 18.44 -9.90
C ILE A 100 14.78 19.39 -11.06
N ILE A 101 14.02 19.23 -12.14
CA ILE A 101 14.14 20.02 -13.35
C ILE A 101 12.81 20.71 -13.67
N PRO A 102 12.81 21.96 -14.19
CA PRO A 102 11.60 22.67 -14.58
C PRO A 102 11.01 22.06 -15.86
N LYS A 103 10.37 20.90 -15.69
CA LYS A 103 9.79 20.12 -16.80
C LYS A 103 8.53 19.45 -16.31
N LYS A 104 7.41 19.74 -16.93
CA LYS A 104 6.17 19.04 -16.64
C LYS A 104 6.32 17.54 -16.88
N GLU A 105 6.06 16.74 -15.85
CA GLU A 105 6.27 15.29 -15.90
C GLU A 105 5.09 14.53 -15.34
N LEU A 106 4.85 13.35 -15.89
CA LEU A 106 3.83 12.40 -15.41
C LEU A 106 4.46 11.41 -14.46
N PHE A 107 4.03 11.44 -13.21
CA PHE A 107 4.44 10.51 -12.18
C PHE A 107 3.46 9.36 -12.04
N TYR A 108 4.00 8.17 -11.82
CA TYR A 108 3.26 6.94 -11.58
C TYR A 108 3.36 6.59 -10.10
N THR A 109 2.20 6.38 -9.48
CA THR A 109 2.17 5.92 -8.09
C THR A 109 2.27 4.40 -8.02
N SER A 110 2.42 3.89 -6.80
CA SER A 110 2.22 2.47 -6.50
C SER A 110 0.76 2.12 -6.19
N TRP A 111 -0.18 3.05 -6.36
CA TRP A 111 -1.59 2.86 -6.03
C TRP A 111 -2.36 2.31 -7.23
N TRP A 112 -3.09 1.24 -6.97
CA TRP A 112 -3.86 0.53 -7.98
C TRP A 112 -5.32 0.46 -7.55
N GLN A 113 -6.16 1.25 -8.17
CA GLN A 113 -7.54 1.48 -7.79
C GLN A 113 -8.46 0.35 -8.27
N ILE A 114 -9.46 0.04 -7.47
CA ILE A 114 -10.66 -0.70 -7.86
C ILE A 114 -11.63 0.29 -8.50
N GLU A 115 -11.93 0.10 -9.79
CA GLU A 115 -12.80 0.99 -10.55
C GLU A 115 -14.27 0.75 -10.22
N ASN A 116 -14.64 -0.51 -10.03
CA ASN A 116 -16.00 -0.93 -9.73
C ASN A 116 -16.00 -1.77 -8.44
N ALA A 117 -16.09 -1.08 -7.29
CA ALA A 117 -16.14 -1.73 -6.00
C ALA A 117 -17.54 -2.24 -5.67
N PRO A 118 -17.69 -3.40 -5.02
CA PRO A 118 -18.98 -3.89 -4.55
C PRO A 118 -19.63 -2.90 -3.61
N LYS A 119 -20.95 -2.68 -3.78
CA LYS A 119 -21.71 -1.72 -2.97
C LYS A 119 -21.98 -2.23 -1.56
N VAL A 120 -21.99 -3.54 -1.38
CA VAL A 120 -22.39 -4.22 -0.14
C VAL A 120 -21.35 -5.26 0.26
N PHE A 121 -21.21 -5.41 1.55
CA PHE A 121 -20.28 -6.30 2.20
C PHE A 121 -21.01 -7.02 3.33
N TYR A 122 -20.79 -8.34 3.45
CA TYR A 122 -21.45 -9.20 4.42
C TYR A 122 -20.46 -9.79 5.40
N MET A 123 -20.83 -9.86 6.67
CA MET A 123 -20.10 -10.56 7.70
C MET A 123 -21.04 -11.54 8.42
N TYR A 124 -20.60 -12.79 8.60
CA TYR A 124 -21.33 -13.86 9.26
C TYR A 124 -20.50 -14.37 10.44
N GLN A 125 -21.03 -14.22 11.62
CA GLN A 125 -20.42 -14.70 12.86
C GLN A 125 -21.03 -16.05 13.25
N PHE A 126 -20.19 -17.06 13.44
CA PHE A 126 -20.57 -18.40 13.87
C PHE A 126 -20.22 -18.63 15.34
N THR A 127 -20.80 -19.66 15.95
CA THR A 127 -20.52 -20.07 17.32
C THR A 127 -19.01 -20.34 17.55
N ASN A 128 -18.35 -20.92 16.55
CA ASN A 128 -16.93 -21.25 16.65
C ASN A 128 -16.21 -21.24 15.29
N ALA A 129 -14.88 -21.23 15.34
CA ALA A 129 -14.04 -21.20 14.16
C ALA A 129 -14.14 -22.45 13.27
N ALA A 130 -14.53 -23.60 13.82
CA ALA A 130 -14.66 -24.83 13.04
C ALA A 130 -15.87 -24.75 12.10
N GLN A 131 -17.00 -24.23 12.58
CA GLN A 131 -18.18 -23.96 11.74
C GLN A 131 -17.86 -22.97 10.62
N ALA A 132 -17.27 -21.83 10.96
CA ALA A 132 -16.87 -20.83 9.98
C ALA A 132 -15.94 -21.41 8.89
N LYS A 133 -14.97 -22.24 9.29
CA LYS A 133 -14.06 -22.92 8.39
C LYS A 133 -14.79 -23.93 7.48
N ALA A 134 -15.76 -24.66 8.01
CA ALA A 134 -16.56 -25.59 7.23
C ALA A 134 -17.35 -24.87 6.13
N ILE A 135 -18.04 -23.77 6.48
CA ILE A 135 -18.79 -22.95 5.54
C ILE A 135 -17.89 -22.33 4.46
N ARG A 136 -16.72 -21.77 4.85
CA ARG A 136 -15.74 -21.29 3.88
C ARG A 136 -15.30 -22.39 2.90
N ASN A 137 -15.09 -23.62 3.39
CA ASN A 137 -14.66 -24.73 2.56
C ASN A 137 -15.74 -25.22 1.58
N LEU A 138 -17.01 -25.02 1.92
CA LEU A 138 -18.13 -25.33 1.01
C LEU A 138 -18.24 -24.30 -0.12
N ASN A 139 -17.90 -23.06 0.15
CA ASN A 139 -18.09 -21.93 -0.78
C ASN A 139 -16.76 -21.51 -1.42
N LYS A 140 -15.98 -22.48 -1.96
CA LYS A 140 -14.63 -22.24 -2.51
C LYS A 140 -14.64 -21.42 -3.81
N ASP A 141 -15.75 -21.34 -4.49
CA ASP A 141 -15.87 -20.70 -5.81
C ASP A 141 -15.94 -19.19 -5.74
N ILE A 142 -16.20 -18.64 -4.55
CA ILE A 142 -16.22 -17.22 -4.28
C ILE A 142 -15.14 -16.81 -3.28
N PRO A 143 -14.70 -15.54 -3.31
CA PRO A 143 -13.76 -15.02 -2.32
C PRO A 143 -14.41 -14.92 -0.95
N ILE A 144 -13.82 -15.62 0.02
CA ILE A 144 -14.22 -15.56 1.42
C ILE A 144 -12.99 -15.31 2.28
N SER A 145 -13.05 -14.28 3.11
CA SER A 145 -12.10 -14.05 4.19
C SER A 145 -12.60 -14.72 5.46
N LEU A 146 -11.72 -15.40 6.17
CA LEU A 146 -11.98 -16.01 7.48
C LEU A 146 -11.04 -15.42 8.52
N LEU A 147 -11.60 -14.90 9.60
CA LEU A 147 -10.87 -14.45 10.78
C LEU A 147 -11.60 -14.97 12.03
N SER A 148 -10.94 -15.83 12.81
CA SER A 148 -11.56 -16.52 13.95
C SER A 148 -12.85 -17.25 13.54
N ASN A 149 -13.98 -16.92 14.12
CA ASN A 149 -15.31 -17.47 13.83
C ASN A 149 -16.14 -16.58 12.89
N ILE A 150 -15.52 -15.62 12.19
CA ILE A 150 -16.22 -14.69 11.31
C ILE A 150 -15.81 -14.93 9.86
N ILE A 151 -16.78 -15.06 9.00
CA ILE A 151 -16.64 -15.05 7.54
C ILE A 151 -17.02 -13.68 7.00
N SER A 152 -16.26 -13.22 6.01
CA SER A 152 -16.57 -12.00 5.27
C SER A 152 -16.59 -12.28 3.77
N THR A 153 -17.58 -11.74 3.07
CA THR A 153 -17.80 -11.98 1.64
C THR A 153 -18.56 -10.82 0.98
N PHE A 154 -18.54 -10.77 -0.35
CA PHE A 154 -19.41 -9.88 -1.15
C PHE A 154 -20.70 -10.55 -1.60
N ASP A 155 -20.86 -11.87 -1.36
CA ASP A 155 -22.03 -12.64 -1.78
C ASP A 155 -22.90 -13.00 -0.57
N ASN A 156 -24.20 -12.76 -0.68
CA ASN A 156 -25.17 -13.17 0.35
C ASN A 156 -25.76 -14.57 0.12
N LYS A 157 -25.38 -15.24 -0.95
CA LYS A 157 -25.90 -16.57 -1.32
C LYS A 157 -24.91 -17.68 -0.95
N LEU A 158 -24.50 -17.73 0.32
CA LEU A 158 -23.65 -18.79 0.82
C LEU A 158 -24.42 -20.10 0.99
N ASN A 159 -23.76 -21.23 0.70
CA ASN A 159 -24.26 -22.53 1.10
C ASN A 159 -23.89 -22.79 2.57
N PHE A 160 -24.91 -23.00 3.40
CA PHE A 160 -24.76 -23.29 4.83
C PHE A 160 -24.95 -24.78 5.18
N VAL A 161 -25.19 -25.65 4.19
CA VAL A 161 -25.45 -27.08 4.39
C VAL A 161 -24.16 -27.86 4.32
N VAL A 162 -23.66 -28.30 5.47
CA VAL A 162 -22.42 -29.06 5.61
C VAL A 162 -22.73 -30.57 5.48
N PRO A 163 -22.16 -31.27 4.48
CA PRO A 163 -22.31 -32.72 4.37
C PRO A 163 -21.56 -33.41 5.51
N ARG A 164 -22.19 -34.41 6.13
CA ARG A 164 -21.60 -35.39 7.05
C ARG A 164 -21.78 -36.80 6.47
N GLU A 165 -21.09 -37.80 7.05
CA GLU A 165 -21.03 -39.16 6.48
C GLU A 165 -22.41 -39.75 6.15
N ASN A 166 -23.46 -39.49 6.93
CA ASN A 166 -24.80 -40.04 6.72
C ASN A 166 -25.91 -38.96 6.79
N ASP A 167 -25.57 -37.65 6.82
CA ASP A 167 -26.57 -36.61 7.00
C ASP A 167 -26.06 -35.28 6.43
N GLN A 168 -26.96 -34.31 6.34
CA GLN A 168 -26.68 -32.94 6.00
C GLN A 168 -27.08 -32.03 7.16
N VAL A 169 -26.14 -31.24 7.67
CA VAL A 169 -26.39 -30.35 8.78
C VAL A 169 -26.33 -28.91 8.30
N GLU A 170 -27.40 -28.19 8.52
CA GLU A 170 -27.44 -26.74 8.31
C GLU A 170 -26.68 -26.02 9.44
N VAL A 171 -25.68 -25.22 9.08
CA VAL A 171 -24.83 -24.48 10.02
C VAL A 171 -25.06 -22.98 9.79
N LEU A 172 -26.05 -22.43 10.48
CA LEU A 172 -26.41 -21.02 10.38
C LEU A 172 -25.48 -20.13 11.23
N PRO A 173 -25.20 -18.90 10.82
CA PRO A 173 -24.49 -17.93 11.64
C PRO A 173 -25.36 -17.48 12.83
N GLU A 174 -24.74 -17.21 13.97
CA GLU A 174 -25.40 -16.59 15.13
C GLU A 174 -25.79 -15.15 14.85
N ASN A 175 -24.90 -14.42 14.17
CA ASN A 175 -25.16 -13.05 13.77
C ASN A 175 -24.76 -12.83 12.30
N SER A 176 -25.56 -12.01 11.63
CA SER A 176 -25.32 -11.60 10.24
C SER A 176 -25.34 -10.08 10.16
N TYR A 177 -24.32 -9.52 9.57
CA TYR A 177 -24.17 -8.07 9.42
C TYR A 177 -24.03 -7.71 7.95
N THR A 178 -24.62 -6.59 7.59
CA THR A 178 -24.58 -6.04 6.22
C THR A 178 -24.10 -4.58 6.29
N PHE A 179 -23.07 -4.26 5.54
CA PHE A 179 -22.52 -2.91 5.48
C PHE A 179 -22.51 -2.41 4.05
N SER A 180 -22.82 -1.15 3.88
CA SER A 180 -22.60 -0.47 2.61
C SER A 180 -21.13 -0.07 2.47
N LEU A 181 -20.68 0.16 1.24
CA LEU A 181 -19.35 0.72 1.01
C LEU A 181 -19.17 2.09 1.70
N ASN A 182 -20.25 2.88 1.78
CA ASN A 182 -20.24 4.18 2.48
C ASN A 182 -19.98 4.02 3.98
N ASP A 183 -20.56 3.00 4.62
CA ASP A 183 -20.30 2.72 6.04
C ASP A 183 -18.81 2.44 6.29
N ILE A 184 -18.16 1.76 5.35
CA ILE A 184 -16.73 1.44 5.44
C ILE A 184 -15.86 2.68 5.22
N LEU A 185 -16.22 3.53 4.24
CA LEU A 185 -15.42 4.69 3.84
C LEU A 185 -15.58 5.89 4.79
N PHE A 186 -16.78 6.11 5.30
CA PHE A 186 -17.12 7.31 6.09
C PHE A 186 -17.35 7.02 7.57
N GLY A 187 -17.43 5.75 7.94
CA GLY A 187 -17.68 5.30 9.29
C GLY A 187 -19.16 5.19 9.63
N PHE A 188 -19.42 4.52 10.74
CA PHE A 188 -20.74 4.42 11.37
C PHE A 188 -20.54 4.37 12.88
N GLU A 189 -21.56 4.76 13.61
CA GLU A 189 -21.57 4.65 15.07
C GLU A 189 -21.99 3.26 15.51
N SER A 190 -21.20 2.64 16.40
CA SER A 190 -21.54 1.39 17.06
C SER A 190 -20.92 1.36 18.45
N ILE A 191 -21.69 0.89 19.44
CA ILE A 191 -21.26 0.76 20.83
C ILE A 191 -20.71 -0.65 21.11
N SER A 192 -21.06 -1.63 20.27
CA SER A 192 -20.68 -3.03 20.41
C SER A 192 -20.12 -3.58 19.10
N PHE A 193 -19.56 -4.80 19.17
CA PHE A 193 -19.12 -5.49 17.95
C PHE A 193 -20.27 -5.68 16.95
N PRO A 194 -19.96 -5.47 15.65
CA PRO A 194 -18.69 -5.01 15.09
C PRO A 194 -18.53 -3.48 15.16
N LEU A 195 -17.37 -3.03 15.62
CA LEU A 195 -16.99 -1.63 15.52
C LEU A 195 -16.55 -1.29 14.09
N HIS A 196 -16.56 -0.01 13.72
CA HIS A 196 -16.12 0.44 12.39
C HIS A 196 -14.73 -0.12 12.03
N ARG A 197 -13.77 -0.11 12.95
CA ARG A 197 -12.42 -0.65 12.75
C ARG A 197 -12.43 -2.16 12.44
N ASP A 198 -13.33 -2.91 13.04
CA ASP A 198 -13.44 -4.36 12.79
C ASP A 198 -13.94 -4.61 11.38
N VAL A 199 -14.98 -3.88 10.96
CA VAL A 199 -15.54 -3.95 9.61
C VAL A 199 -14.50 -3.56 8.57
N GLU A 200 -13.77 -2.48 8.77
CA GLU A 200 -12.68 -2.03 7.92
C GLU A 200 -11.59 -3.12 7.77
N ASN A 201 -11.18 -3.75 8.87
CA ASN A 201 -10.19 -4.81 8.85
C ASN A 201 -10.69 -6.06 8.09
N HIS A 202 -11.93 -6.46 8.30
CA HIS A 202 -12.55 -7.56 7.58
C HIS A 202 -12.67 -7.28 6.08
N PHE A 203 -13.06 -6.07 5.70
CA PHE A 203 -13.14 -5.62 4.32
C PHE A 203 -11.76 -5.65 3.64
N LYS A 204 -10.72 -5.09 4.26
CA LYS A 204 -9.34 -5.13 3.74
C LYS A 204 -8.85 -6.56 3.54
N ARG A 205 -9.15 -7.47 4.50
CA ARG A 205 -8.80 -8.90 4.38
C ARG A 205 -9.53 -9.56 3.20
N LEU A 206 -10.81 -9.25 3.02
CA LEU A 206 -11.57 -9.77 1.89
C LEU A 206 -11.03 -9.28 0.55
N LEU A 207 -10.73 -7.98 0.41
CA LEU A 207 -10.08 -7.44 -0.78
C LEU A 207 -8.77 -8.17 -1.09
N TYR A 208 -7.96 -8.43 -0.06
CA TYR A 208 -6.73 -9.19 -0.22
C TYR A 208 -6.98 -10.62 -0.71
N CYS A 209 -8.00 -11.31 -0.19
CA CYS A 209 -8.40 -12.65 -0.65
C CYS A 209 -8.85 -12.64 -2.11
N VAL A 210 -9.61 -11.63 -2.53
CA VAL A 210 -10.07 -11.45 -3.91
C VAL A 210 -8.91 -11.39 -4.88
N VAL A 211 -7.93 -10.51 -4.63
CA VAL A 211 -6.77 -10.34 -5.53
C VAL A 211 -5.82 -11.53 -5.45
N SER A 212 -5.67 -12.15 -4.28
CA SER A 212 -4.90 -13.40 -4.15
C SER A 212 -5.47 -14.53 -5.02
N ASN A 213 -6.80 -14.61 -5.12
CA ASN A 213 -7.48 -15.55 -6.01
C ASN A 213 -7.23 -15.23 -7.49
N LEU A 214 -7.26 -13.96 -7.88
CA LEU A 214 -6.86 -13.54 -9.22
C LEU A 214 -5.45 -14.00 -9.55
N PHE A 215 -4.49 -13.68 -8.68
CA PHE A 215 -3.08 -14.02 -8.91
C PHE A 215 -2.88 -15.52 -9.06
N ARG A 216 -3.54 -16.34 -8.23
CA ARG A 216 -3.51 -17.78 -8.36
C ARG A 216 -4.09 -18.27 -9.70
N LYS A 217 -5.24 -17.71 -10.14
CA LYS A 217 -5.87 -18.02 -11.44
C LYS A 217 -4.97 -17.62 -12.62
N LYS A 218 -4.20 -16.57 -12.49
CA LYS A 218 -3.22 -16.10 -13.49
C LYS A 218 -1.87 -16.85 -13.41
N GLY A 219 -1.77 -17.89 -12.57
CA GLY A 219 -0.58 -18.74 -12.47
C GLY A 219 0.58 -18.13 -11.69
N LEU A 220 0.35 -17.07 -10.89
CA LEU A 220 1.40 -16.53 -10.04
C LEU A 220 1.64 -17.44 -8.84
N PHE A 221 2.91 -17.56 -8.48
CA PHE A 221 3.34 -18.24 -7.26
C PHE A 221 3.44 -17.22 -6.13
N LYS A 222 3.29 -17.69 -4.89
CA LYS A 222 3.41 -16.87 -3.68
C LYS A 222 4.68 -17.27 -2.91
N TYR A 223 5.31 -16.26 -2.32
CA TYR A 223 6.44 -16.42 -1.40
C TYR A 223 6.21 -15.60 -0.15
N GLU A 224 6.35 -16.22 1.01
CA GLU A 224 6.30 -15.53 2.30
C GLU A 224 7.67 -14.94 2.61
N MET A 225 7.74 -13.62 2.69
CA MET A 225 8.95 -12.88 3.01
C MET A 225 9.22 -12.91 4.53
N SER A 226 10.43 -12.56 4.93
CA SER A 226 10.86 -12.52 6.34
C SER A 226 9.95 -11.70 7.26
N ASN A 227 9.32 -10.64 6.72
CA ASN A 227 8.32 -9.82 7.43
C ASN A 227 6.88 -10.38 7.37
N LYS A 228 6.70 -11.65 7.04
CA LYS A 228 5.43 -12.37 6.89
C LYS A 228 4.50 -11.81 5.81
N ARG A 229 4.96 -10.88 4.96
CA ARG A 229 4.18 -10.42 3.80
C ARG A 229 4.32 -11.41 2.66
N LEU A 230 3.22 -11.62 1.94
CA LEU A 230 3.22 -12.47 0.74
C LEU A 230 3.60 -11.63 -0.47
N ALA A 231 4.62 -12.08 -1.18
CA ALA A 231 4.98 -11.59 -2.50
C ALA A 231 4.50 -12.59 -3.56
N TYR A 232 4.04 -12.06 -4.69
CA TYR A 232 3.55 -12.85 -5.81
C TYR A 232 4.43 -12.61 -7.03
N TYR A 233 4.81 -13.68 -7.71
CA TYR A 233 5.68 -13.64 -8.87
C TYR A 233 5.25 -14.64 -9.93
N LEU A 234 5.59 -14.37 -11.18
CA LEU A 234 5.38 -15.31 -12.26
C LEU A 234 6.56 -16.29 -12.32
N PRO A 235 6.33 -17.62 -12.21
CA PRO A 235 7.39 -18.60 -12.39
C PRO A 235 7.84 -18.66 -13.85
N LYS A 236 8.98 -19.29 -14.10
CA LYS A 236 9.53 -19.44 -15.44
C LYS A 236 8.75 -20.49 -16.22
N TYR A 237 8.05 -20.08 -17.27
CA TYR A 237 7.44 -21.00 -18.24
C TYR A 237 8.24 -20.99 -19.54
N GLU A 238 8.24 -22.13 -20.23
CA GLU A 238 8.77 -22.17 -21.59
C GLU A 238 7.98 -21.22 -22.50
N GLY A 239 8.70 -20.43 -23.31
CA GLY A 239 8.09 -19.48 -24.22
C GLY A 239 7.64 -18.14 -23.60
N LEU A 240 7.88 -17.90 -22.31
CA LEU A 240 7.58 -16.60 -21.73
C LEU A 240 8.43 -15.51 -22.38
N LYS A 241 7.78 -14.70 -23.21
CA LYS A 241 8.37 -13.56 -23.92
C LYS A 241 8.27 -12.29 -23.08
N LYS A 242 8.85 -11.23 -23.62
CA LYS A 242 8.60 -9.87 -23.09
C LYS A 242 7.10 -9.56 -23.15
N ILE A 243 6.58 -8.97 -22.07
CA ILE A 243 5.18 -8.56 -21.96
C ILE A 243 5.05 -7.17 -22.58
N GLU A 244 4.24 -7.05 -23.63
CA GLU A 244 3.90 -5.77 -24.23
C GLU A 244 2.87 -5.06 -23.35
N PHE A 245 3.10 -3.79 -23.08
CA PHE A 245 2.18 -2.92 -22.35
C PHE A 245 2.12 -1.54 -23.03
N THR A 246 1.09 -0.78 -22.69
CA THR A 246 0.85 0.55 -23.22
C THR A 246 0.90 1.58 -22.10
N TYR A 247 1.60 2.67 -22.28
CA TYR A 247 1.56 3.79 -21.33
C TYR A 247 0.19 4.47 -21.34
N PRO A 248 -0.37 4.82 -20.18
CA PRO A 248 -1.53 5.70 -20.14
C PRO A 248 -1.22 7.02 -20.84
N TYR A 249 -2.22 7.71 -21.32
CA TYR A 249 -2.15 8.99 -22.03
C TYR A 249 -1.38 8.98 -23.36
N THR A 250 -0.10 8.65 -23.40
CA THR A 250 0.72 8.68 -24.62
C THR A 250 0.39 7.55 -25.60
N ARG A 251 -0.22 6.48 -25.11
CA ARG A 251 -0.53 5.26 -25.87
C ARG A 251 0.69 4.59 -26.53
N LYS A 252 1.89 5.01 -26.17
CA LYS A 252 3.13 4.35 -26.65
C LYS A 252 3.19 2.92 -26.11
N LYS A 253 3.54 2.00 -26.98
CA LYS A 253 3.77 0.59 -26.64
C LYS A 253 5.24 0.38 -26.24
N LYS A 254 5.45 -0.44 -25.23
CA LYS A 254 6.76 -0.92 -24.80
C LYS A 254 6.65 -2.37 -24.37
N SER A 255 7.73 -3.10 -24.38
CA SER A 255 7.77 -4.47 -23.86
C SER A 255 8.84 -4.63 -22.80
N LYS A 256 8.53 -5.40 -21.76
CA LYS A 256 9.42 -5.66 -20.64
C LYS A 256 9.35 -7.10 -20.19
N SER A 257 10.49 -7.70 -19.84
CA SER A 257 10.53 -8.98 -19.16
C SER A 257 10.42 -8.78 -17.66
N ILE A 258 9.45 -9.45 -17.02
CA ILE A 258 9.28 -9.44 -15.56
C ILE A 258 10.04 -10.60 -14.88
N LEU A 259 10.78 -11.35 -15.64
CA LEU A 259 11.75 -12.35 -15.18
C LEU A 259 12.87 -12.47 -16.19
N GLY A 260 13.99 -13.05 -15.76
CA GLY A 260 15.12 -13.24 -16.64
C GLY A 260 16.22 -14.09 -16.01
N LYS A 261 17.23 -14.42 -16.78
CA LYS A 261 18.39 -15.16 -16.31
C LYS A 261 19.19 -14.31 -15.33
N TYR A 262 19.69 -14.94 -14.27
CA TYR A 262 20.65 -14.36 -13.33
C TYR A 262 21.78 -15.36 -13.15
N GLU A 263 22.96 -15.01 -13.67
CA GLU A 263 24.09 -15.96 -13.85
C GLU A 263 24.55 -16.61 -12.56
N ALA A 264 24.52 -15.84 -11.44
CA ALA A 264 24.97 -16.35 -10.15
C ALA A 264 24.14 -17.50 -9.59
N ILE A 265 22.86 -17.70 -10.05
CA ILE A 265 21.99 -18.67 -9.40
C ILE A 265 20.90 -19.29 -10.29
N GLY A 266 20.52 -18.70 -11.39
CA GLY A 266 19.44 -19.23 -12.27
C GLY A 266 18.55 -18.13 -12.81
N SER A 267 17.53 -17.70 -12.05
CA SER A 267 16.58 -16.70 -12.55
C SER A 267 16.24 -15.64 -11.49
N TRP A 268 15.98 -14.42 -11.96
CA TRP A 268 15.36 -13.37 -11.18
C TRP A 268 13.90 -13.16 -11.62
N HIS A 269 13.05 -12.76 -10.70
CA HIS A 269 11.63 -12.51 -10.94
C HIS A 269 11.24 -11.16 -10.33
N TYR A 270 10.53 -10.36 -11.10
CA TYR A 270 9.77 -9.25 -10.53
C TYR A 270 8.59 -9.82 -9.74
N ALA A 271 8.41 -9.33 -8.55
CA ALA A 271 7.35 -9.76 -7.66
C ALA A 271 6.66 -8.55 -7.02
N VAL A 272 5.42 -8.73 -6.59
CA VAL A 272 4.66 -7.68 -5.92
C VAL A 272 4.06 -8.21 -4.62
N SER A 273 4.07 -7.37 -3.59
CA SER A 273 3.17 -7.52 -2.45
C SER A 273 2.13 -6.41 -2.47
N LEU A 274 0.93 -6.73 -2.01
CA LEU A 274 -0.20 -5.81 -2.01
C LEU A 274 -0.61 -5.48 -0.59
N GLN A 275 -0.96 -4.22 -0.38
CA GLN A 275 -1.59 -3.75 0.83
C GLN A 275 -2.91 -3.08 0.47
N PRO A 276 -4.07 -3.62 0.92
CA PRO A 276 -5.36 -2.99 0.69
C PRO A 276 -5.41 -1.58 1.29
N ILE A 277 -5.94 -0.64 0.53
CA ILE A 277 -6.22 0.72 0.95
C ILE A 277 -7.69 1.04 0.71
N ILE A 278 -8.26 1.87 1.54
CA ILE A 278 -9.63 2.36 1.42
C ILE A 278 -9.69 3.89 1.33
N PHE A 279 -8.58 4.55 1.54
CA PHE A 279 -8.42 5.98 1.37
C PHE A 279 -7.14 6.27 0.56
N PRO A 280 -7.15 7.21 -0.37
CA PRO A 280 -8.24 8.10 -0.81
C PRO A 280 -9.31 7.42 -1.69
N PHE A 281 -9.13 6.16 -2.03
CA PHE A 281 -10.05 5.31 -2.79
C PHE A 281 -9.85 3.85 -2.37
N VAL A 282 -10.78 3.00 -2.74
CA VAL A 282 -10.65 1.56 -2.54
C VAL A 282 -9.68 0.97 -3.57
N GLY A 283 -8.67 0.27 -3.10
CA GLY A 283 -7.65 -0.30 -3.96
C GLY A 283 -6.50 -0.95 -3.21
N PHE A 284 -5.32 -0.94 -3.84
CA PHE A 284 -4.11 -1.53 -3.29
C PHE A 284 -2.91 -0.62 -3.47
N SER A 285 -2.05 -0.58 -2.46
CA SER A 285 -0.68 -0.15 -2.62
C SER A 285 0.17 -1.35 -3.05
N ILE A 286 0.85 -1.21 -4.18
CA ILE A 286 1.75 -2.22 -4.74
C ILE A 286 3.15 -1.96 -4.22
N LYS A 287 3.80 -2.96 -3.64
CA LYS A 287 5.21 -2.90 -3.28
C LYS A 287 5.99 -3.85 -4.17
N SER A 288 6.92 -3.31 -4.93
CA SER A 288 7.78 -4.05 -5.86
C SER A 288 8.91 -4.78 -5.15
N HIS A 289 9.22 -5.98 -5.62
CA HIS A 289 10.30 -6.82 -5.11
C HIS A 289 11.03 -7.51 -6.26
N ILE A 290 12.26 -7.94 -6.00
CA ILE A 290 13.00 -8.87 -6.85
C ILE A 290 13.23 -10.14 -6.03
N LEU A 291 12.88 -11.28 -6.59
CA LEU A 291 13.08 -12.59 -6.00
C LEU A 291 13.98 -13.45 -6.91
N PHE A 292 14.65 -14.42 -6.33
CA PHE A 292 15.59 -15.28 -7.06
C PHE A 292 15.26 -16.75 -6.85
N THR A 293 15.37 -17.51 -7.94
CA THR A 293 15.15 -18.95 -7.99
C THR A 293 16.35 -19.65 -8.63
N SER A 294 16.64 -20.87 -8.23
CA SER A 294 17.65 -21.70 -8.89
C SER A 294 17.09 -22.43 -10.11
N ASP A 295 15.84 -22.85 -10.04
CA ASP A 295 15.14 -23.66 -11.03
C ASP A 295 14.11 -22.89 -11.87
N GLY A 296 13.87 -21.62 -11.57
CA GLY A 296 12.84 -20.78 -12.19
C GLY A 296 11.48 -20.86 -11.49
N PHE A 297 11.32 -21.71 -10.48
CA PHE A 297 10.04 -21.98 -9.79
C PHE A 297 10.14 -21.72 -8.30
N ASN A 298 11.12 -22.28 -7.61
CA ASN A 298 11.21 -22.24 -6.16
C ASN A 298 12.18 -21.16 -5.69
N ILE A 299 11.71 -20.30 -4.81
CA ILE A 299 12.53 -19.23 -4.22
C ILE A 299 13.62 -19.84 -3.34
N ILE A 300 14.80 -19.29 -3.43
CA ILE A 300 15.96 -19.69 -2.61
C ILE A 300 15.67 -19.39 -1.15
N ASN A 301 15.78 -20.40 -0.29
CA ASN A 301 15.48 -20.30 1.15
C ASN A 301 16.55 -19.56 1.97
N ASP A 302 17.61 -19.08 1.35
CA ASP A 302 18.68 -18.34 2.02
C ASP A 302 18.37 -16.84 1.97
N ALA A 303 17.88 -16.29 3.08
CA ALA A 303 17.49 -14.88 3.20
C ALA A 303 18.68 -13.92 2.97
N LYS A 304 19.89 -14.28 3.40
CA LYS A 304 21.11 -13.48 3.20
C LYS A 304 21.49 -13.41 1.73
N LYS A 305 21.46 -14.56 1.03
CA LYS A 305 21.72 -14.61 -0.42
C LYS A 305 20.64 -13.83 -1.19
N GLN A 306 19.36 -14.01 -0.86
CA GLN A 306 18.26 -13.24 -1.46
C GLN A 306 18.49 -11.73 -1.30
N HIS A 307 18.88 -11.29 -0.12
CA HIS A 307 19.15 -9.89 0.16
C HIS A 307 20.34 -9.37 -0.67
N SER A 308 21.46 -10.08 -0.68
CA SER A 308 22.65 -9.73 -1.47
C SER A 308 22.35 -9.64 -2.97
N PHE A 309 21.67 -10.63 -3.54
CA PHE A 309 21.29 -10.63 -4.96
C PHE A 309 20.30 -9.50 -5.29
N ARG A 310 19.37 -9.21 -4.38
CA ARG A 310 18.40 -8.12 -4.53
C ARG A 310 19.11 -6.77 -4.58
N ARG A 311 20.07 -6.52 -3.69
CA ARG A 311 20.90 -5.31 -3.71
C ARG A 311 21.64 -5.18 -5.04
N LYS A 312 22.41 -6.21 -5.45
CA LYS A 312 23.16 -6.21 -6.71
C LYS A 312 22.29 -6.00 -7.94
N LYS A 313 21.15 -6.65 -8.04
CA LYS A 313 20.23 -6.52 -9.18
C LYS A 313 19.49 -5.19 -9.15
N GLY A 314 19.03 -4.75 -7.97
CA GLY A 314 18.27 -3.52 -7.78
C GLY A 314 19.05 -2.25 -8.08
N LYS A 315 20.37 -2.26 -7.86
CA LYS A 315 21.28 -1.16 -8.25
C LYS A 315 21.15 -0.78 -9.75
N ARG A 316 20.81 -1.74 -10.60
CA ARG A 316 20.65 -1.55 -12.05
C ARG A 316 19.22 -1.16 -12.46
N PHE A 317 18.29 -1.01 -11.51
CA PHE A 317 16.91 -0.63 -11.77
C PHE A 317 16.68 0.82 -11.35
N PHE A 318 16.57 1.69 -12.33
CA PHE A 318 16.18 3.08 -12.16
C PHE A 318 14.65 3.22 -12.07
N ASN A 319 14.16 4.39 -11.75
CA ASN A 319 12.73 4.67 -11.59
C ASN A 319 11.89 4.23 -12.80
N GLU A 320 12.39 4.44 -14.02
CA GLU A 320 11.74 3.99 -15.24
C GLU A 320 11.65 2.47 -15.34
N GLU A 321 12.67 1.75 -14.89
CA GLU A 321 12.69 0.31 -14.88
C GLU A 321 11.62 -0.26 -13.94
N TRP A 322 11.51 0.30 -12.75
CA TRP A 322 10.49 -0.11 -11.78
C TRP A 322 9.07 0.17 -12.28
N ARG A 323 8.85 1.35 -12.87
CA ARG A 323 7.58 1.71 -13.52
C ARG A 323 7.20 0.70 -14.59
N ASP A 324 8.12 0.43 -15.50
CA ASP A 324 7.88 -0.44 -16.65
C ASP A 324 7.63 -1.90 -16.23
N LEU A 325 8.34 -2.38 -15.20
CA LEU A 325 8.10 -3.69 -14.60
C LEU A 325 6.70 -3.78 -13.97
N GLN A 326 6.27 -2.73 -13.26
CA GLN A 326 4.94 -2.66 -12.67
C GLN A 326 3.85 -2.67 -13.75
N LEU A 327 4.01 -1.88 -14.82
CA LEU A 327 3.06 -1.83 -15.93
C LEU A 327 2.97 -3.17 -16.67
N ALA A 328 4.11 -3.82 -16.93
CA ALA A 328 4.15 -5.14 -17.54
C ALA A 328 3.48 -6.20 -16.64
N PHE A 329 3.73 -6.15 -15.34
CA PHE A 329 3.08 -7.05 -14.38
C PHE A 329 1.55 -6.88 -14.38
N ILE A 330 1.05 -5.66 -14.32
CA ILE A 330 -0.38 -5.37 -14.37
C ILE A 330 -0.97 -5.84 -15.71
N GLN A 331 -0.26 -5.62 -16.81
CA GLN A 331 -0.69 -6.08 -18.14
C GLN A 331 -0.87 -7.60 -18.19
N GLN A 332 -0.01 -8.37 -17.53
CA GLN A 332 -0.12 -9.84 -17.45
C GLN A 332 -1.41 -10.32 -16.76
N LEU A 333 -2.02 -9.48 -15.94
CA LEU A 333 -3.26 -9.82 -15.21
C LEU A 333 -4.52 -9.61 -16.05
N LYS A 334 -4.44 -8.90 -17.17
CA LYS A 334 -5.60 -8.63 -18.01
C LYS A 334 -6.17 -9.90 -18.64
N ASP A 335 -7.46 -9.89 -18.86
CA ASP A 335 -8.17 -10.88 -19.66
C ASP A 335 -8.07 -10.53 -21.16
N ILE A 336 -8.65 -11.38 -22.00
CA ILE A 336 -8.63 -11.21 -23.47
C ILE A 336 -9.29 -9.89 -23.89
N ASP A 337 -10.29 -9.43 -23.14
CA ASP A 337 -10.98 -8.16 -23.37
C ASP A 337 -10.19 -6.92 -22.91
N GLY A 338 -8.98 -7.13 -22.40
CA GLY A 338 -8.11 -6.07 -21.89
C GLY A 338 -8.47 -5.54 -20.50
N LYS A 339 -9.46 -6.15 -19.83
CA LYS A 339 -9.91 -5.77 -18.49
C LYS A 339 -9.33 -6.70 -17.43
N ILE A 340 -9.30 -6.22 -16.20
CA ILE A 340 -8.89 -7.02 -15.03
C ILE A 340 -10.13 -7.21 -14.17
N LYS A 341 -10.81 -8.33 -14.38
CA LYS A 341 -12.05 -8.68 -13.70
C LYS A 341 -11.84 -9.82 -12.71
N ILE A 342 -12.42 -9.69 -11.54
CA ILE A 342 -12.34 -10.71 -10.49
C ILE A 342 -13.75 -11.07 -10.08
N LYS A 343 -14.14 -12.33 -10.29
CA LYS A 343 -15.44 -12.84 -9.86
C LYS A 343 -15.50 -12.82 -8.33
N ILE A 344 -16.55 -12.21 -7.78
CA ILE A 344 -16.75 -12.02 -6.34
C ILE A 344 -18.03 -12.66 -5.80
N SER A 345 -18.95 -13.08 -6.68
CA SER A 345 -20.18 -13.74 -6.29
C SER A 345 -20.53 -14.92 -7.19
N ILE A 346 -21.45 -15.78 -6.73
CA ILE A 346 -22.02 -16.86 -7.54
C ILE A 346 -22.85 -16.28 -8.70
N SER A 347 -23.48 -15.12 -8.48
CA SER A 347 -24.34 -14.41 -9.46
C SER A 347 -23.56 -13.68 -10.55
N GLU A 348 -22.27 -13.99 -10.75
CA GLU A 348 -21.39 -13.40 -11.77
C GLU A 348 -21.15 -11.88 -11.61
N GLU A 349 -21.18 -11.38 -10.40
CA GLU A 349 -20.69 -10.04 -10.11
C GLU A 349 -19.16 -10.03 -10.11
N PHE A 350 -18.61 -8.93 -10.64
CA PHE A 350 -17.16 -8.76 -10.78
C PHE A 350 -16.72 -7.47 -10.10
N LEU A 351 -15.58 -7.57 -9.44
CA LEU A 351 -14.75 -6.43 -9.09
C LEU A 351 -13.85 -6.14 -10.28
N GLU A 352 -13.80 -4.89 -10.72
CA GLU A 352 -12.97 -4.46 -11.85
C GLU A 352 -11.83 -3.56 -11.32
N MET A 353 -10.61 -3.91 -11.71
CA MET A 353 -9.42 -3.13 -11.38
C MET A 353 -9.06 -2.20 -12.53
N LYS A 354 -8.52 -1.01 -12.22
CA LYS A 354 -7.96 -0.15 -13.27
C LYS A 354 -6.85 -0.84 -14.04
N GLN A 355 -6.74 -0.49 -15.31
CA GLN A 355 -5.72 -1.05 -16.21
C GLN A 355 -4.31 -0.53 -15.93
N TRP A 356 -4.20 0.57 -15.20
CA TRP A 356 -2.95 1.24 -14.82
C TRP A 356 -3.01 1.70 -13.37
N PRO A 357 -1.85 1.87 -12.73
CA PRO A 357 -1.79 2.53 -11.43
C PRO A 357 -2.23 3.99 -11.55
N GLU A 358 -2.57 4.61 -10.42
CA GLU A 358 -2.89 6.03 -10.40
C GLU A 358 -1.66 6.86 -10.79
N THR A 359 -1.94 7.95 -11.49
CA THR A 359 -0.88 8.85 -12.00
C THR A 359 -1.26 10.30 -11.70
N PHE A 360 -0.28 11.17 -11.62
CA PHE A 360 -0.49 12.61 -11.51
C PHE A 360 0.55 13.39 -12.30
N TRP A 361 0.16 14.57 -12.76
CA TRP A 361 1.06 15.51 -13.39
C TRP A 361 1.71 16.40 -12.33
N SER A 362 3.00 16.64 -12.49
CA SER A 362 3.77 17.62 -11.74
C SER A 362 4.30 18.68 -12.70
N GLU A 363 4.35 19.93 -12.25
CA GLU A 363 4.96 21.03 -13.02
C GLU A 363 6.49 20.93 -13.04
N VAL A 364 7.07 20.12 -12.17
CA VAL A 364 8.49 19.82 -12.13
C VAL A 364 8.74 18.34 -12.40
N GLY A 365 9.85 18.05 -13.07
CA GLY A 365 10.32 16.70 -13.35
C GLY A 365 11.45 16.28 -12.42
N TYR A 366 11.75 14.99 -12.41
CA TYR A 366 12.86 14.42 -11.67
C TYR A 366 13.88 13.82 -12.65
N ASN A 367 15.12 14.28 -12.55
CA ASN A 367 16.23 13.70 -13.26
C ASN A 367 16.97 12.75 -12.32
N ASP A 368 16.77 11.44 -12.46
CA ASP A 368 17.41 10.45 -11.57
C ASP A 368 18.94 10.52 -11.74
N PRO A 369 19.70 10.94 -10.71
CA PRO A 369 21.16 11.02 -10.82
C PRO A 369 21.80 9.71 -11.26
N LYS A 370 21.20 8.59 -10.86
CA LYS A 370 21.68 7.25 -11.20
C LYS A 370 21.54 6.93 -12.68
N SER A 371 20.59 7.55 -13.38
CA SER A 371 20.41 7.33 -14.81
C SER A 371 21.56 7.91 -15.65
N GLN A 372 22.34 8.81 -15.06
CA GLN A 372 23.48 9.47 -15.69
C GLN A 372 24.83 8.91 -15.24
N MET A 373 24.85 8.05 -14.22
CA MET A 373 26.07 7.43 -13.73
C MET A 373 26.48 6.23 -14.60
N ASP A 374 27.78 6.09 -14.84
CA ASP A 374 28.32 4.82 -15.34
C ASP A 374 27.95 3.69 -14.38
N ILE A 375 27.45 2.58 -14.91
CA ILE A 375 26.96 1.42 -14.14
C ILE A 375 28.01 0.94 -13.13
N ASN A 376 29.29 1.09 -13.45
CA ASN A 376 30.40 0.70 -12.57
C ASN A 376 30.57 1.65 -11.37
N LYS A 377 30.24 2.94 -11.52
CA LYS A 377 30.26 3.93 -10.42
C LYS A 377 29.02 3.90 -9.54
N VAL A 378 27.93 3.27 -10.00
CA VAL A 378 26.72 3.06 -9.17
C VAL A 378 27.00 2.09 -8.01
N GLU A 379 28.02 1.24 -8.10
CA GLU A 379 28.42 0.33 -7.01
C GLU A 379 29.04 1.10 -5.84
N ASP A 380 29.95 2.03 -6.12
CA ASP A 380 30.63 2.84 -5.11
C ASP A 380 29.66 3.77 -4.37
N TYR A 381 28.74 4.42 -5.08
CA TYR A 381 27.74 5.31 -4.50
C TYR A 381 26.78 4.63 -3.50
N TYR A 382 26.47 3.34 -3.70
CA TYR A 382 25.63 2.61 -2.74
C TYR A 382 26.40 2.06 -1.55
N GLU A 383 27.68 1.87 -1.66
CA GLU A 383 28.55 1.48 -0.54
C GLU A 383 28.71 2.67 0.41
N GLU A 384 28.93 3.88 -0.11
CA GLU A 384 28.99 5.12 0.69
C GLU A 384 27.68 5.41 1.45
N LEU A 385 26.52 5.31 0.79
CA LEU A 385 25.21 5.55 1.43
C LEU A 385 24.83 4.53 2.52
N ILE A 386 25.48 3.38 2.56
CA ILE A 386 25.21 2.35 3.56
C ILE A 386 26.11 2.53 4.76
N GLU A 387 27.34 2.96 4.55
CA GLU A 387 28.26 3.33 5.64
C GLU A 387 27.73 4.53 6.43
N GLU A 388 27.07 5.51 5.76
CA GLU A 388 26.40 6.64 6.43
C GLU A 388 25.09 6.26 7.16
N SER A 389 24.46 5.13 6.86
CA SER A 389 23.20 4.71 7.50
C SER A 389 23.36 3.73 8.65
N ASP A 390 24.57 3.22 8.87
CA ASP A 390 24.90 2.29 9.96
C ASP A 390 25.64 3.00 11.14
N ASP A 391 25.91 4.31 11.05
CA ASP A 391 26.38 5.20 12.12
C ASP A 391 25.19 5.99 12.72
#